data_d41e99a8f9b142e1dbef345c3fd461d8
#
_entry.id   d41e99a8f9b142e1dbef345c3fd461d8
#
_cell.length_a   1.000
_cell.length_b   1.000
_cell.length_c   1.000
_cell.angle_alpha   90.00
_cell.angle_beta   90.00
_cell.angle_gamma   90.00
#
_symmetry.space_group_name_H-M   'P 1'
#
loop_
_entity.id
_entity.type
_entity.pdbx_description
1 polymer ?
#
loop_
_entity_poly.entity_id
_entity_poly.type
_entity_poly.pdbx_seq_one_letter_code
_entity_poly.pdbx_strand_id
1 'polypeptide(L)'
;MDLEYGPEYERFRHEIEQFLAETPRDIDRRSFLLAATELGYVYRHIPKRFGGSEQPFDPIRETIVAECFDASPFPWRLGPQSTGMIVPTLLEAGADWQRERFIPPTLLGDAVWCQGYSEPGAGSDLASLRSHARLEGDEW
;
A
#
# COMPACT_ATOMS: atom_id res chain seq x y z
N MET A 1 -24.34 -18.75 2.50
CA MET A 1 -23.67 -19.48 1.41
C MET A 1 -22.20 -19.49 1.80
N ASP A 2 -21.74 -20.60 2.38
CA ASP A 2 -20.34 -20.75 2.73
C ASP A 2 -19.57 -20.96 1.44
N LEU A 3 -18.86 -19.94 1.01
CA LEU A 3 -17.95 -20.03 -0.13
C LEU A 3 -16.63 -20.61 0.38
N GLU A 4 -16.51 -21.94 0.34
CA GLU A 4 -15.22 -22.59 0.50
C GLU A 4 -14.38 -22.30 -0.75
N TYR A 5 -13.28 -21.58 -0.57
CA TYR A 5 -12.39 -21.23 -1.68
C TYR A 5 -11.58 -22.41 -2.23
N GLY A 6 -11.61 -23.56 -1.55
CA GLY A 6 -10.83 -24.74 -1.90
C GLY A 6 -9.55 -24.93 -1.05
N PRO A 7 -9.00 -26.16 -1.04
CA PRO A 7 -7.97 -26.56 -0.08
C PRO A 7 -6.67 -25.74 -0.13
N GLU A 8 -6.31 -25.19 -1.27
CA GLU A 8 -5.10 -24.36 -1.42
C GLU A 8 -5.26 -22.98 -0.74
N TYR A 9 -6.45 -22.39 -0.82
CA TYR A 9 -6.76 -21.12 -0.20
C TYR A 9 -6.96 -21.25 1.31
N GLU A 10 -7.52 -22.37 1.76
CA GLU A 10 -7.63 -22.67 3.19
C GLU A 10 -6.25 -22.89 3.83
N ARG A 11 -5.31 -23.54 3.14
CA ARG A 11 -3.91 -23.61 3.61
C ARG A 11 -3.27 -22.23 3.68
N PHE A 12 -3.46 -21.40 2.67
CA PHE A 12 -2.94 -20.04 2.64
C PHE A 12 -3.52 -19.19 3.78
N ARG A 13 -4.81 -19.32 4.08
CA ARG A 13 -5.44 -18.68 5.24
C ARG A 13 -4.79 -19.13 6.54
N HIS A 14 -4.62 -20.42 6.71
CA HIS A 14 -4.00 -20.97 7.91
C HIS A 14 -2.55 -20.50 8.11
N GLU A 15 -1.77 -20.42 7.03
CA GLU A 15 -0.41 -19.87 7.08
C GLU A 15 -0.40 -18.41 7.56
N ILE A 16 -1.34 -17.59 7.11
CA ILE A 16 -1.48 -16.20 7.56
C ILE A 16 -1.90 -16.15 9.04
N GLU A 17 -2.88 -16.93 9.44
CA GLU A 17 -3.36 -16.99 10.82
C GLU A 17 -2.25 -17.42 11.78
N GLN A 18 -1.44 -18.41 11.38
CA GLN A 18 -0.27 -18.84 12.14
C GLN A 18 0.77 -17.72 12.25
N PHE A 19 1.12 -17.06 11.16
CA PHE A 19 2.02 -15.89 11.16
C PHE A 19 1.54 -14.82 12.14
N LEU A 20 0.26 -14.46 12.08
CA LEU A 20 -0.33 -13.45 12.96
C LEU A 20 -0.34 -13.89 14.44
N ALA A 21 -0.58 -15.18 14.71
CA ALA A 21 -0.57 -15.72 16.06
C ALA A 21 0.83 -15.78 16.68
N GLU A 22 1.86 -16.07 15.88
CA GLU A 22 3.27 -16.15 16.28
C GLU A 22 3.95 -14.77 16.35
N THR A 23 3.37 -13.74 15.71
CA THR A 23 3.93 -12.39 15.71
C THR A 23 3.86 -11.75 17.11
N PRO A 24 5.00 -11.24 17.66
CA PRO A 24 5.01 -10.56 18.95
C PRO A 24 4.06 -9.36 19.00
N ARG A 25 3.33 -9.20 20.11
CA ARG A 25 2.35 -8.12 20.26
C ARG A 25 2.95 -6.72 20.29
N ASP A 26 4.22 -6.61 20.65
CA ASP A 26 5.00 -5.39 20.76
C ASP A 26 5.87 -5.10 19.53
N ILE A 27 5.70 -5.89 18.46
CA ILE A 27 6.40 -5.63 17.19
C ILE A 27 6.06 -4.24 16.67
N ASP A 28 7.06 -3.48 16.26
CA ASP A 28 6.81 -2.20 15.60
C ASP A 28 6.24 -2.41 14.19
N ARG A 29 5.49 -1.40 13.71
CA ARG A 29 4.81 -1.47 12.43
C ARG A 29 5.73 -1.77 11.26
N ARG A 30 6.92 -1.16 11.23
CA ARG A 30 7.88 -1.32 10.13
C ARG A 30 8.36 -2.77 10.05
N SER A 31 8.77 -3.35 11.18
CA SER A 31 9.21 -4.73 11.28
C SER A 31 8.10 -5.71 10.90
N PHE A 32 6.86 -5.44 11.33
CA PHE A 32 5.70 -6.22 10.94
C PHE A 32 5.46 -6.21 9.42
N LEU A 33 5.46 -5.02 8.80
CA LEU A 33 5.25 -4.88 7.36
C LEU A 33 6.37 -5.55 6.55
N LEU A 34 7.62 -5.45 6.98
CA LEU A 34 8.74 -6.13 6.34
C LEU A 34 8.57 -7.66 6.37
N ALA A 35 8.27 -8.24 7.54
CA ALA A 35 8.05 -9.68 7.69
C ALA A 35 6.86 -10.16 6.84
N ALA A 36 5.73 -9.44 6.86
CA ALA A 36 4.56 -9.77 6.07
C ALA A 36 4.81 -9.65 4.55
N THR A 37 5.67 -8.71 4.13
CA THR A 37 6.07 -8.55 2.72
C THR A 37 6.99 -9.70 2.28
N GLU A 38 7.95 -10.10 3.10
CA GLU A 38 8.86 -11.20 2.82
C GLU A 38 8.12 -12.51 2.60
N LEU A 39 7.07 -12.76 3.39
CA LEU A 39 6.18 -13.92 3.25
C LEU A 39 5.18 -13.80 2.09
N GLY A 40 5.14 -12.68 1.38
CA GLY A 40 4.26 -12.49 0.24
C GLY A 40 2.81 -12.16 0.59
N TYR A 41 2.54 -11.71 1.80
CA TYR A 41 1.18 -11.41 2.25
C TYR A 41 0.74 -9.99 1.87
N VAL A 42 1.60 -8.99 2.04
CA VAL A 42 1.26 -7.61 1.71
C VAL A 42 2.04 -7.10 0.49
N TYR A 43 1.55 -6.01 -0.12
CA TYR A 43 2.16 -5.36 -1.29
C TYR A 43 2.41 -6.32 -2.46
N ARG A 44 1.49 -7.26 -2.65
CA ARG A 44 1.62 -8.43 -3.53
C ARG A 44 1.91 -8.06 -4.98
N HIS A 45 1.27 -7.04 -5.52
CA HIS A 45 1.42 -6.59 -6.91
C HIS A 45 2.61 -5.63 -7.13
N ILE A 46 3.30 -5.22 -6.07
CA ILE A 46 4.41 -4.27 -6.17
C ILE A 46 5.72 -5.04 -6.40
N PRO A 47 6.56 -4.62 -7.37
CA PRO A 47 7.84 -5.27 -7.63
C PRO A 47 8.78 -5.27 -6.43
N LYS A 48 9.54 -6.36 -6.25
CA LYS A 48 10.52 -6.51 -5.16
C LYS A 48 11.56 -5.39 -5.13
N ARG A 49 11.99 -4.90 -6.31
CA ARG A 49 12.94 -3.78 -6.41
C ARG A 49 12.44 -2.50 -5.75
N PHE A 50 11.13 -2.37 -5.54
CA PHE A 50 10.51 -1.23 -4.86
C PHE A 50 9.99 -1.57 -3.45
N GLY A 51 10.34 -2.76 -2.94
CA GLY A 51 9.96 -3.18 -1.58
C GLY A 51 8.63 -3.91 -1.49
N GLY A 52 8.03 -4.32 -2.61
CA GLY A 52 6.87 -5.21 -2.64
C GLY A 52 7.24 -6.68 -2.62
N SER A 53 6.25 -7.55 -2.58
CA SER A 53 6.46 -9.00 -2.59
C SER A 53 6.40 -9.65 -3.97
N GLU A 54 5.98 -8.91 -5.00
CA GLU A 54 5.98 -9.34 -6.41
C GLU A 54 5.28 -10.70 -6.63
N GLN A 55 4.09 -10.84 -6.08
CA GLN A 55 3.29 -12.04 -6.21
C GLN A 55 2.37 -11.96 -7.44
N PRO A 56 2.03 -13.09 -8.08
CA PRO A 56 0.99 -13.13 -9.09
C PRO A 56 -0.32 -12.55 -8.58
N PHE A 57 -1.06 -11.88 -9.48
CA PHE A 57 -2.39 -11.38 -9.12
C PHE A 57 -3.33 -12.54 -8.83
N ASP A 58 -3.94 -12.52 -7.65
CA ASP A 58 -4.91 -13.51 -7.19
C ASP A 58 -5.91 -12.82 -6.25
N PRO A 59 -7.12 -12.53 -6.74
CA PRO A 59 -8.12 -11.77 -5.97
C PRO A 59 -8.61 -12.53 -4.73
N ILE A 60 -8.58 -13.86 -4.73
CA ILE A 60 -8.98 -14.66 -3.56
C ILE A 60 -7.93 -14.52 -2.47
N ARG A 61 -6.65 -14.63 -2.81
CA ARG A 61 -5.56 -14.41 -1.84
C ARG A 61 -5.55 -12.99 -1.29
N GLU A 62 -5.80 -11.98 -2.13
CA GLU A 62 -5.93 -10.58 -1.66
C GLU A 62 -7.08 -10.44 -0.64
N THR A 63 -8.21 -11.09 -0.89
CA THR A 63 -9.36 -11.09 0.03
C THR A 63 -9.02 -11.77 1.35
N ILE A 64 -8.40 -12.95 1.30
CA ILE A 64 -7.99 -13.69 2.50
C ILE A 64 -7.00 -12.87 3.36
N VAL A 65 -6.00 -12.25 2.72
CA VAL A 65 -5.07 -11.36 3.43
C VAL A 65 -5.83 -10.24 4.11
N ALA A 66 -6.73 -9.54 3.39
CA ALA A 66 -7.50 -8.44 3.96
C ALA A 66 -8.33 -8.90 5.17
N GLU A 67 -9.05 -10.02 5.06
CA GLU A 67 -9.86 -10.57 6.15
C GLU A 67 -9.03 -10.90 7.39
N CYS A 68 -7.93 -11.64 7.23
CA CYS A 68 -7.09 -12.07 8.35
C CYS A 68 -6.37 -10.89 9.01
N PHE A 69 -5.82 -9.97 8.22
CA PHE A 69 -5.08 -8.82 8.74
C PHE A 69 -6.00 -7.79 9.38
N ASP A 70 -7.21 -7.55 8.83
CA ASP A 70 -8.19 -6.64 9.43
C ASP A 70 -8.77 -7.18 10.75
N ALA A 71 -8.83 -8.50 10.90
CA ALA A 71 -9.19 -9.14 12.16
C ALA A 71 -8.06 -9.13 13.21
N SER A 72 -6.83 -8.81 12.81
CA SER A 72 -5.65 -8.79 13.67
C SER A 72 -5.48 -7.44 14.38
N PRO A 73 -4.72 -7.36 15.48
CA PRO A 73 -4.41 -6.09 16.14
C PRO A 73 -3.30 -5.29 15.46
N PHE A 74 -2.67 -5.83 14.41
CA PHE A 74 -1.50 -5.21 13.80
C PHE A 74 -1.90 -4.12 12.78
N PRO A 75 -1.30 -2.92 12.83
CA PRO A 75 -1.64 -1.81 11.94
C PRO A 75 -0.98 -1.97 10.57
N TRP A 76 -1.59 -2.74 9.68
CA TRP A 76 -1.04 -3.05 8.36
C TRP A 76 -1.44 -2.08 7.25
N ARG A 77 -2.63 -1.46 7.36
CA ARG A 77 -3.10 -0.54 6.33
C ARG A 77 -2.37 0.81 6.42
N LEU A 78 -1.86 1.26 5.30
CA LEU A 78 -1.42 2.65 5.11
C LEU A 78 -2.62 3.53 4.69
N GLY A 79 -2.45 4.84 4.74
CA GLY A 79 -3.48 5.76 4.29
C GLY A 79 -3.86 5.52 2.81
N PRO A 80 -5.12 5.79 2.42
CA PRO A 80 -5.62 5.53 1.07
C PRO A 80 -4.84 6.30 -0.01
N GLN A 81 -4.26 7.45 0.33
CA GLN A 81 -3.40 8.23 -0.57
C GLN A 81 -2.09 7.51 -0.87
N SER A 82 -1.56 6.72 0.06
CA SER A 82 -0.28 6.01 -0.07
C SER A 82 -0.39 4.85 -1.06
N THR A 83 -0.87 3.71 -0.59
CA THR A 83 -0.91 2.47 -1.39
C THR A 83 -2.06 2.41 -2.39
N GLY A 84 -3.15 3.17 -2.13
CA GLY A 84 -4.32 3.20 -3.01
C GLY A 84 -4.21 4.18 -4.18
N MET A 85 -3.35 5.20 -4.10
CA MET A 85 -3.23 6.23 -5.13
C MET A 85 -1.79 6.45 -5.61
N ILE A 86 -0.89 6.91 -4.73
CA ILE A 86 0.47 7.31 -5.14
C ILE A 86 1.27 6.15 -5.68
N VAL A 87 1.28 5.00 -4.99
CA VAL A 87 2.06 3.85 -5.45
C VAL A 87 1.59 3.35 -6.82
N PRO A 88 0.29 3.11 -7.08
CA PRO A 88 -0.18 2.75 -8.41
C PRO A 88 0.17 3.81 -9.48
N THR A 89 -0.01 5.09 -9.18
CA THR A 89 0.33 6.18 -10.11
C THR A 89 1.82 6.19 -10.45
N LEU A 90 2.69 6.02 -9.47
CA LEU A 90 4.13 5.95 -9.71
C LEU A 90 4.52 4.71 -10.49
N LEU A 91 3.91 3.56 -10.24
CA LEU A 91 4.17 2.33 -10.99
C LEU A 91 3.76 2.46 -12.45
N GLU A 92 2.65 3.13 -12.73
CA GLU A 92 2.11 3.31 -14.08
C GLU A 92 2.84 4.43 -14.85
N ALA A 93 2.95 5.62 -14.28
CA ALA A 93 3.34 6.84 -14.96
C ALA A 93 4.62 7.52 -14.44
N GLY A 94 5.17 7.06 -13.31
CA GLY A 94 6.36 7.67 -12.71
C GLY A 94 7.63 7.36 -13.50
N ALA A 95 8.61 8.27 -13.47
CA ALA A 95 9.96 7.98 -13.93
C ALA A 95 10.67 7.01 -12.95
N ASP A 96 11.71 6.30 -13.41
CA ASP A 96 12.39 5.29 -12.59
C ASP A 96 12.93 5.88 -11.28
N TRP A 97 13.54 7.07 -11.32
CA TRP A 97 14.03 7.74 -10.12
C TRP A 97 12.91 8.08 -9.10
N GLN A 98 11.68 8.36 -9.59
CA GLN A 98 10.52 8.62 -8.72
C GLN A 98 10.05 7.34 -8.05
N ARG A 99 9.97 6.24 -8.79
CA ARG A 99 9.61 4.92 -8.26
C ARG A 99 10.60 4.48 -7.19
N GLU A 100 11.90 4.57 -7.49
CA GLU A 100 12.98 4.17 -6.56
C GLU A 100 13.02 5.05 -5.31
N ARG A 101 12.78 6.35 -5.46
CA ARG A 101 12.83 7.30 -4.34
C ARG A 101 11.63 7.24 -3.43
N PHE A 102 10.43 7.08 -3.99
CA PHE A 102 9.18 7.31 -3.25
C PHE A 102 8.42 6.05 -2.87
N ILE A 103 8.48 4.97 -3.67
CA ILE A 103 7.70 3.77 -3.35
C ILE A 103 8.20 3.09 -2.08
N PRO A 104 9.49 2.77 -1.89
CA PRO A 104 9.94 2.05 -0.69
C PRO A 104 9.59 2.76 0.63
N PRO A 105 9.86 4.07 0.83
CA PRO A 105 9.48 4.73 2.08
C PRO A 105 7.97 4.85 2.25
N THR A 106 7.20 4.88 1.15
CA THR A 106 5.74 4.87 1.22
C THR A 106 5.21 3.55 1.78
N LEU A 107 5.74 2.41 1.32
CA LEU A 107 5.31 1.08 1.78
C LEU A 107 5.62 0.84 3.26
N LEU A 108 6.65 1.48 3.78
CA LEU A 108 7.04 1.37 5.19
C LEU A 108 6.33 2.40 6.10
N GLY A 109 5.56 3.33 5.51
CA GLY A 109 4.89 4.39 6.24
C GLY A 109 5.81 5.54 6.65
N ASP A 110 7.04 5.60 6.12
CA ASP A 110 8.01 6.67 6.37
C ASP A 110 7.65 7.94 5.57
N ALA A 111 6.90 7.80 4.46
CA ALA A 111 6.40 8.91 3.66
C ALA A 111 4.88 9.04 3.84
N VAL A 112 4.43 10.24 4.19
CA VAL A 112 3.01 10.60 4.32
C VAL A 112 2.61 11.46 3.13
N TRP A 113 1.48 11.10 2.51
CA TRP A 113 0.97 11.74 1.32
C TRP A 113 -0.33 12.48 1.58
N CYS A 114 -0.51 13.62 0.93
CA CYS A 114 -1.76 14.37 0.89
C CYS A 114 -2.12 14.71 -0.55
N GLN A 115 -3.40 15.06 -0.76
CA GLN A 115 -3.90 15.58 -2.04
C GLN A 115 -4.09 17.09 -1.94
N GLY A 116 -3.66 17.81 -2.98
CA GLY A 116 -3.87 19.24 -3.09
C GLY A 116 -4.55 19.60 -4.41
N TYR A 117 -5.78 19.10 -4.63
CA TYR A 117 -6.54 19.38 -5.85
C TYR A 117 -7.48 20.57 -5.70
N SER A 118 -8.26 20.59 -4.63
CA SER A 118 -9.31 21.58 -4.42
C SER A 118 -8.82 22.75 -3.57
N GLU A 119 -9.31 23.95 -3.87
CA GLU A 119 -9.20 25.13 -3.02
C GLU A 119 -10.53 25.39 -2.31
N PRO A 120 -10.57 26.23 -1.26
CA PRO A 120 -11.84 26.58 -0.60
C PRO A 120 -12.92 27.12 -1.54
N GLY A 121 -12.52 27.78 -2.63
CA GLY A 121 -13.43 28.34 -3.64
C GLY A 121 -13.52 27.54 -4.96
N ALA A 122 -12.82 26.42 -5.08
CA ALA A 122 -12.75 25.63 -6.32
C ALA A 122 -12.69 24.12 -6.02
N GLY A 123 -13.82 23.46 -6.06
CA GLY A 123 -13.98 22.02 -5.89
C GLY A 123 -14.36 21.35 -7.20
N SER A 124 -15.67 21.07 -7.39
CA SER A 124 -16.18 20.47 -8.63
C SER A 124 -15.88 21.32 -9.86
N ASP A 125 -15.90 22.65 -9.73
CA ASP A 125 -15.38 23.58 -10.73
C ASP A 125 -13.88 23.78 -10.55
N LEU A 126 -13.09 22.77 -10.94
CA LEU A 126 -11.63 22.80 -10.84
C LEU A 126 -10.99 23.88 -11.74
N ALA A 127 -11.67 24.28 -12.82
CA ALA A 127 -11.22 25.34 -13.70
C ALA A 127 -11.15 26.72 -13.04
N SER A 128 -11.84 26.91 -11.90
CA SER A 128 -11.82 28.15 -11.12
C SER A 128 -10.67 28.24 -10.11
N LEU A 129 -9.72 27.30 -10.11
CA LEU A 129 -8.51 27.37 -9.28
C LEU A 129 -7.74 28.67 -9.50
N ARG A 130 -7.27 29.25 -8.39
CA ARG A 130 -6.49 30.50 -8.36
C ARG A 130 -5.03 30.29 -7.99
N SER A 131 -4.70 29.17 -7.39
CA SER A 131 -3.31 28.81 -7.12
C SER A 131 -2.55 28.67 -8.42
N HIS A 132 -1.36 29.24 -8.45
CA HIS A 132 -0.43 29.09 -9.55
C HIS A 132 0.99 29.01 -9.02
N ALA A 133 1.85 28.32 -9.75
CA ALA A 133 3.27 28.26 -9.47
C ALA A 133 4.04 29.02 -10.55
N ARG A 134 5.12 29.69 -10.16
CA ARG A 134 6.05 30.34 -11.06
C ARG A 134 7.43 29.75 -10.87
N LEU A 135 8.05 29.34 -11.96
CA LEU A 135 9.44 28.89 -11.92
C LEU A 135 10.38 30.10 -11.77
N GLU A 136 11.18 30.11 -10.67
CA GLU A 136 12.22 31.12 -10.41
C GLU A 136 13.56 30.39 -10.23
N GLY A 137 14.41 30.38 -11.26
CA GLY A 137 15.58 29.53 -11.31
C GLY A 137 15.19 28.05 -11.41
N ASP A 138 15.55 27.23 -10.43
CA ASP A 138 15.24 25.80 -10.36
C ASP A 138 14.12 25.47 -9.34
N GLU A 139 13.47 26.49 -8.76
CA GLU A 139 12.41 26.37 -7.76
C GLU A 139 11.06 26.86 -8.30
N TRP A 140 9.96 26.17 -7.87
CA TRP A 140 8.56 26.53 -8.18
C TRP A 140 7.92 27.36 -7.09
#